data_bb7dde844a96a2316cc2c7b6ca25529d
#
_entry.id   bb7dde844a96a2316cc2c7b6ca25529d
#
_cell.length_a   1.000
_cell.length_b   1.000
_cell.length_c   1.000
_cell.angle_alpha   90.00
_cell.angle_beta   90.00
_cell.angle_gamma   90.00
#
_symmetry.space_group_name_H-M   'P 1'
#
loop_
_entity.id
_entity.type
_entity.pdbx_description
1 polymer ?
#
loop_
_entity_poly.entity_id
_entity_poly.type
_entity_poly.pdbx_seq_one_letter_code
_entity_poly.pdbx_strand_id
1 'polypeptide(L)'
;MPKVAFLTSGGIAPCLSASIGGLIEKYNDLDPNIEMVGYMHGYRGLLLGKSVVFSNEVKKNYQVLYNFGGSPIGNSRVKLTNVEDCIKKGFVKEGENPLDVAAKQLEKDEIDILHTIGGDDTNTMAAALAKHLENSGKSLTVVGLPKTVDNDVIPVKQTLGAWTAAEQGARFFQNVVNENTTSRRQLIIHEVMGRHCGWLTAGTALEYRKLLGKNEYLPELFVSKKRWDVHAVYIPEKNIDFKSESVRLREIMDENDCVNIFLSEGAGMDLSLIHISEPTRQAEISYAVVGLKKK
;
A
#
# COMPACT_ATOMS: atom_id res chain seq x y z
N MET A 1 -25.10 0.39 -24.57
CA MET A 1 -24.68 0.96 -23.28
C MET A 1 -23.25 0.50 -23.02
N PRO A 2 -22.39 1.33 -22.46
CA PRO A 2 -21.02 0.92 -22.23
C PRO A 2 -20.94 -0.25 -21.24
N LYS A 3 -20.02 -1.17 -21.48
CA LYS A 3 -19.70 -2.29 -20.60
C LYS A 3 -18.38 -2.03 -19.89
N VAL A 4 -18.37 -2.12 -18.60
CA VAL A 4 -17.24 -1.73 -17.75
C VAL A 4 -16.61 -2.94 -17.11
N ALA A 5 -15.28 -3.02 -17.17
CA ALA A 5 -14.52 -4.06 -16.50
C ALA A 5 -13.63 -3.52 -15.38
N PHE A 6 -13.45 -4.34 -14.37
CA PHE A 6 -12.56 -4.05 -13.23
C PHE A 6 -11.52 -5.15 -13.09
N LEU A 7 -10.31 -4.78 -12.77
CA LEU A 7 -9.29 -5.71 -12.27
C LEU A 7 -8.44 -5.09 -11.17
N THR A 8 -7.97 -5.93 -10.26
CA THR A 8 -7.02 -5.55 -9.22
C THR A 8 -5.73 -6.32 -9.41
N SER A 9 -4.58 -5.65 -9.30
CA SER A 9 -3.27 -6.25 -9.50
C SER A 9 -2.21 -5.63 -8.58
N GLY A 10 -1.07 -6.30 -8.43
CA GLY A 10 0.04 -5.83 -7.60
C GLY A 10 -0.04 -6.31 -6.16
N GLY A 11 0.41 -5.49 -5.21
CA GLY A 11 0.38 -5.78 -3.77
C GLY A 11 -1.03 -5.74 -3.19
N ILE A 12 -1.21 -6.40 -2.05
CA ILE A 12 -2.47 -6.38 -1.30
C ILE A 12 -2.59 -5.03 -0.57
N ALA A 13 -3.79 -4.46 -0.57
CA ALA A 13 -4.13 -3.32 0.27
C ALA A 13 -5.57 -3.42 0.77
N PRO A 14 -5.87 -2.96 1.99
CA PRO A 14 -7.23 -3.04 2.57
C PRO A 14 -8.29 -2.29 1.76
N CYS A 15 -7.89 -1.28 0.97
CA CYS A 15 -8.79 -0.43 0.19
C CYS A 15 -9.31 -1.04 -1.13
N LEU A 16 -8.82 -2.21 -1.58
CA LEU A 16 -9.19 -2.74 -2.89
C LEU A 16 -10.67 -3.04 -3.00
N SER A 17 -11.26 -3.66 -1.99
CA SER A 17 -12.69 -3.95 -1.95
C SER A 17 -13.53 -2.67 -1.98
N ALA A 18 -13.19 -1.70 -1.13
CA ALA A 18 -13.88 -0.41 -1.09
C ALA A 18 -13.74 0.38 -2.40
N SER A 19 -12.60 0.28 -3.09
CA SER A 19 -12.39 0.92 -4.39
C SER A 19 -13.34 0.36 -5.45
N ILE A 20 -13.55 -0.96 -5.47
CA ILE A 20 -14.53 -1.59 -6.36
C ILE A 20 -15.95 -1.17 -5.97
N GLY A 21 -16.27 -1.14 -4.67
CA GLY A 21 -17.57 -0.68 -4.17
C GLY A 21 -17.88 0.76 -4.63
N GLY A 22 -16.91 1.67 -4.49
CA GLY A 22 -17.05 3.07 -4.94
C GLY A 22 -17.21 3.22 -6.45
N LEU A 23 -16.55 2.38 -7.25
CA LEU A 23 -16.75 2.36 -8.70
C LEU A 23 -18.16 1.85 -9.06
N ILE A 24 -18.64 0.79 -8.40
CA ILE A 24 -20.00 0.28 -8.59
C ILE A 24 -21.02 1.37 -8.23
N GLU A 25 -20.83 2.05 -7.10
CA GLU A 25 -21.68 3.17 -6.68
C GLU A 25 -21.78 4.23 -7.78
N LYS A 26 -20.63 4.70 -8.26
CA LYS A 26 -20.58 5.76 -9.27
C LYS A 26 -21.20 5.35 -10.61
N TYR A 27 -21.01 4.12 -11.03
CA TYR A 27 -21.65 3.63 -12.25
C TYR A 27 -23.17 3.42 -12.06
N ASN A 28 -23.64 3.00 -10.88
CA ASN A 28 -25.07 2.94 -10.56
C ASN A 28 -25.71 4.34 -10.56
N ASP A 29 -25.00 5.37 -10.07
CA ASP A 29 -25.47 6.76 -10.10
C ASP A 29 -25.63 7.28 -11.53
N LEU A 30 -24.73 6.86 -12.46
CA LEU A 30 -24.79 7.25 -13.86
C LEU A 30 -25.91 6.53 -14.63
N ASP A 31 -25.92 5.22 -14.55
CA ASP A 31 -26.96 4.35 -15.10
C ASP A 31 -26.93 2.97 -14.43
N PRO A 32 -27.98 2.60 -13.69
CA PRO A 32 -28.03 1.30 -13.00
C PRO A 32 -28.05 0.09 -13.95
N ASN A 33 -28.27 0.30 -15.25
CA ASN A 33 -28.28 -0.78 -16.25
C ASN A 33 -26.89 -1.05 -16.84
N ILE A 34 -25.87 -0.23 -16.55
CA ILE A 34 -24.49 -0.48 -17.02
C ILE A 34 -24.05 -1.90 -16.62
N GLU A 35 -23.58 -2.65 -17.61
CA GLU A 35 -22.98 -3.96 -17.37
C GLU A 35 -21.59 -3.80 -16.76
N MET A 36 -21.35 -4.54 -15.67
CA MET A 36 -20.06 -4.51 -14.97
C MET A 36 -19.52 -5.92 -14.80
N VAL A 37 -18.23 -6.11 -15.11
CA VAL A 37 -17.55 -7.39 -14.95
C VAL A 37 -16.25 -7.20 -14.17
N GLY A 38 -15.85 -8.21 -13.40
CA GLY A 38 -14.57 -8.26 -12.71
C GLY A 38 -13.70 -9.37 -13.28
N TYR A 39 -12.48 -9.06 -13.76
CA TYR A 39 -11.52 -10.10 -14.16
C TYR A 39 -10.89 -10.73 -12.91
N MET A 40 -11.11 -12.04 -12.75
CA MET A 40 -10.67 -12.79 -11.57
C MET A 40 -9.15 -12.89 -11.51
N HIS A 41 -8.57 -12.47 -10.38
CA HIS A 41 -7.11 -12.45 -10.20
C HIS A 41 -6.37 -11.50 -11.17
N GLY A 42 -6.96 -10.36 -11.48
CA GLY A 42 -6.32 -9.28 -12.22
C GLY A 42 -5.96 -9.63 -13.67
N TYR A 43 -4.78 -9.25 -14.11
CA TYR A 43 -4.32 -9.55 -15.48
C TYR A 43 -4.28 -11.06 -15.82
N ARG A 44 -4.12 -11.93 -14.81
CA ARG A 44 -4.24 -13.37 -15.03
C ARG A 44 -5.61 -13.75 -15.54
N GLY A 45 -6.66 -13.22 -14.92
CA GLY A 45 -8.04 -13.49 -15.35
C GLY A 45 -8.35 -12.92 -16.72
N LEU A 46 -7.84 -11.73 -17.02
CA LEU A 46 -7.95 -11.12 -18.34
C LEU A 46 -7.31 -12.01 -19.42
N LEU A 47 -6.07 -12.49 -19.22
CA LEU A 47 -5.40 -13.37 -20.17
C LEU A 47 -6.12 -14.72 -20.37
N LEU A 48 -6.76 -15.25 -19.32
CA LEU A 48 -7.44 -16.54 -19.35
C LEU A 48 -8.94 -16.45 -19.66
N GLY A 49 -9.47 -15.24 -19.90
CA GLY A 49 -10.90 -15.00 -20.10
C GLY A 49 -11.77 -15.38 -18.90
N LYS A 50 -11.22 -15.26 -17.67
CA LYS A 50 -11.93 -15.57 -16.43
C LYS A 50 -12.46 -14.32 -15.79
N SER A 51 -13.76 -14.10 -15.89
CA SER A 51 -14.46 -12.95 -15.33
C SER A 51 -15.71 -13.37 -14.56
N VAL A 52 -16.20 -12.46 -13.71
CA VAL A 52 -17.47 -12.55 -13.01
C VAL A 52 -18.31 -11.34 -13.38
N VAL A 53 -19.57 -11.57 -13.76
CA VAL A 53 -20.54 -10.51 -14.01
C VAL A 53 -21.11 -10.03 -12.68
N PHE A 54 -21.15 -8.72 -12.47
CA PHE A 54 -21.76 -8.15 -11.29
C PHE A 54 -23.28 -8.13 -11.45
N SER A 55 -23.95 -9.06 -10.74
CA SER A 55 -25.40 -9.17 -10.75
C SER A 55 -26.08 -7.92 -10.18
N ASN A 56 -27.37 -7.78 -10.43
CA ASN A 56 -28.16 -6.70 -9.81
C ASN A 56 -28.13 -6.73 -8.28
N GLU A 57 -27.97 -7.91 -7.69
CA GLU A 57 -27.81 -8.07 -6.25
C GLU A 57 -26.47 -7.49 -5.77
N VAL A 58 -25.36 -7.80 -6.46
CA VAL A 58 -24.04 -7.20 -6.16
C VAL A 58 -24.09 -5.68 -6.32
N LYS A 59 -24.70 -5.19 -7.42
CA LYS A 59 -24.82 -3.75 -7.67
C LYS A 59 -25.65 -3.02 -6.63
N LYS A 60 -26.72 -3.63 -6.09
CA LYS A 60 -27.54 -3.06 -5.01
C LYS A 60 -26.85 -3.07 -3.66
N ASN A 61 -26.06 -4.09 -3.37
CA ASN A 61 -25.43 -4.31 -2.07
C ASN A 61 -23.93 -3.94 -2.07
N TYR A 62 -23.47 -3.08 -2.99
CA TYR A 62 -22.06 -2.70 -3.12
C TYR A 62 -21.42 -2.19 -1.81
N GLN A 63 -22.21 -1.60 -0.93
CA GLN A 63 -21.78 -1.07 0.38
C GLN A 63 -21.18 -2.16 1.29
N VAL A 64 -21.55 -3.43 1.08
CA VAL A 64 -20.92 -4.57 1.77
C VAL A 64 -19.42 -4.58 1.54
N LEU A 65 -18.96 -4.17 0.34
CA LEU A 65 -17.55 -4.13 -0.02
C LEU A 65 -16.73 -3.13 0.81
N TYR A 66 -17.36 -2.15 1.45
CA TYR A 66 -16.69 -1.19 2.32
C TYR A 66 -16.23 -1.82 3.66
N ASN A 67 -16.82 -2.94 4.05
CA ASN A 67 -16.53 -3.60 5.31
C ASN A 67 -15.46 -4.70 5.20
N PHE A 68 -14.96 -4.98 3.98
CA PHE A 68 -13.98 -6.03 3.74
C PHE A 68 -12.69 -5.45 3.18
N GLY A 69 -11.55 -5.97 3.64
CA GLY A 69 -10.25 -5.69 3.06
C GLY A 69 -9.93 -6.65 1.90
N GLY A 70 -8.84 -6.36 1.20
CA GLY A 70 -8.39 -7.18 0.09
C GLY A 70 -9.21 -6.96 -1.19
N SER A 71 -9.16 -7.91 -2.11
CA SER A 71 -9.87 -7.84 -3.39
C SER A 71 -10.99 -8.86 -3.49
N PRO A 72 -12.26 -8.44 -3.72
CA PRO A 72 -13.39 -9.36 -3.86
C PRO A 72 -13.35 -10.16 -5.18
N ILE A 73 -12.54 -9.73 -6.15
CA ILE A 73 -12.32 -10.42 -7.45
C ILE A 73 -10.95 -11.09 -7.55
N GLY A 74 -10.21 -11.13 -6.43
CA GLY A 74 -8.86 -11.70 -6.40
C GLY A 74 -7.81 -10.79 -7.05
N ASN A 75 -6.55 -11.06 -6.75
CA ASN A 75 -5.41 -10.24 -7.14
C ASN A 75 -4.26 -11.11 -7.69
N SER A 76 -3.40 -10.55 -8.53
CA SER A 76 -2.17 -11.20 -8.99
C SER A 76 -1.07 -10.20 -9.32
N ARG A 77 0.16 -10.70 -9.49
CA ARG A 77 1.33 -9.90 -9.91
C ARG A 77 1.76 -10.23 -11.34
N VAL A 78 0.83 -10.60 -12.21
CA VAL A 78 1.10 -10.88 -13.62
C VAL A 78 1.40 -9.56 -14.32
N LYS A 79 2.51 -9.56 -15.11
CA LYS A 79 2.94 -8.43 -15.93
C LYS A 79 2.75 -8.78 -17.40
N LEU A 80 1.92 -8.05 -18.13
CA LEU A 80 1.67 -8.25 -19.56
C LEU A 80 2.91 -8.07 -20.43
N THR A 81 3.91 -7.33 -19.94
CA THR A 81 5.18 -7.11 -20.63
C THR A 81 6.22 -8.20 -20.38
N ASN A 82 5.98 -9.11 -19.43
CA ASN A 82 6.86 -10.25 -19.19
C ASN A 82 6.35 -11.50 -19.95
N VAL A 83 6.65 -11.54 -21.24
CA VAL A 83 6.19 -12.59 -22.16
C VAL A 83 6.62 -13.97 -21.70
N GLU A 84 7.91 -14.13 -21.33
CA GLU A 84 8.47 -15.42 -20.91
C GLU A 84 7.77 -15.98 -19.65
N ASP A 85 7.51 -15.13 -18.64
CA ASP A 85 6.80 -15.55 -17.43
C ASP A 85 5.34 -15.94 -17.74
N CYS A 86 4.69 -15.21 -18.64
CA CYS A 86 3.32 -15.53 -19.08
C CYS A 86 3.25 -16.87 -19.84
N ILE A 87 4.23 -17.17 -20.71
CA ILE A 87 4.34 -18.47 -21.40
C ILE A 87 4.63 -19.57 -20.39
N LYS A 88 5.65 -19.39 -19.53
CA LYS A 88 6.04 -20.38 -18.51
C LYS A 88 4.89 -20.76 -17.59
N LYS A 89 4.01 -19.81 -17.26
CA LYS A 89 2.83 -20.02 -16.40
C LYS A 89 1.60 -20.50 -17.17
N GLY A 90 1.68 -20.64 -18.48
CA GLY A 90 0.58 -21.10 -19.33
C GLY A 90 -0.56 -20.09 -19.46
N PHE A 91 -0.29 -18.80 -19.30
CA PHE A 91 -1.28 -17.74 -19.49
C PHE A 91 -1.45 -17.36 -20.96
N VAL A 92 -0.39 -17.52 -21.74
CA VAL A 92 -0.36 -17.35 -23.19
C VAL A 92 0.44 -18.49 -23.81
N LYS A 93 0.24 -18.75 -25.11
CA LYS A 93 0.97 -19.79 -25.85
C LYS A 93 2.33 -19.25 -26.31
N GLU A 94 3.22 -20.16 -26.65
CA GLU A 94 4.49 -19.82 -27.29
C GLU A 94 4.27 -19.02 -28.58
N GLY A 95 4.97 -17.90 -28.73
CA GLY A 95 4.82 -16.98 -29.84
C GLY A 95 3.66 -15.97 -29.73
N GLU A 96 2.83 -16.03 -28.68
CA GLU A 96 1.79 -15.04 -28.45
C GLU A 96 2.31 -13.88 -27.57
N ASN A 97 1.88 -12.64 -27.88
CA ASN A 97 2.13 -11.49 -27.06
C ASN A 97 0.98 -11.33 -26.05
N PRO A 98 1.25 -11.25 -24.73
CA PRO A 98 0.20 -11.08 -23.72
C PRO A 98 -0.67 -9.83 -23.93
N LEU A 99 -0.12 -8.73 -24.48
CA LEU A 99 -0.90 -7.54 -24.81
C LEU A 99 -1.93 -7.81 -25.91
N ASP A 100 -1.55 -8.61 -26.93
CA ASP A 100 -2.49 -9.02 -27.99
C ASP A 100 -3.60 -9.92 -27.45
N VAL A 101 -3.24 -10.86 -26.57
CA VAL A 101 -4.21 -11.77 -25.94
C VAL A 101 -5.18 -10.98 -25.04
N ALA A 102 -4.66 -10.05 -24.24
CA ALA A 102 -5.48 -9.18 -23.41
C ALA A 102 -6.42 -8.29 -24.25
N ALA A 103 -5.91 -7.68 -25.31
CA ALA A 103 -6.70 -6.84 -26.21
C ALA A 103 -7.82 -7.61 -26.91
N LYS A 104 -7.52 -8.83 -27.42
CA LYS A 104 -8.53 -9.72 -28.02
C LYS A 104 -9.58 -10.17 -27.02
N GLN A 105 -9.18 -10.41 -25.76
CA GLN A 105 -10.13 -10.81 -24.73
C GLN A 105 -11.08 -9.67 -24.36
N LEU A 106 -10.56 -8.44 -24.22
CA LEU A 106 -11.39 -7.26 -23.98
C LEU A 106 -12.41 -7.01 -25.09
N GLU A 107 -11.98 -7.19 -26.36
CA GLU A 107 -12.85 -7.09 -27.53
C GLU A 107 -13.92 -8.19 -27.54
N LYS A 108 -13.53 -9.45 -27.29
CA LYS A 108 -14.45 -10.58 -27.19
C LYS A 108 -15.51 -10.39 -26.13
N ASP A 109 -15.13 -9.77 -25.00
CA ASP A 109 -16.01 -9.52 -23.87
C ASP A 109 -16.79 -8.20 -24.05
N GLU A 110 -16.60 -7.49 -25.17
CA GLU A 110 -17.25 -6.21 -25.53
C GLU A 110 -17.04 -5.13 -24.45
N ILE A 111 -15.82 -5.01 -23.94
CA ILE A 111 -15.49 -4.03 -22.90
C ILE A 111 -15.18 -2.69 -23.53
N ASP A 112 -15.86 -1.64 -23.07
CA ASP A 112 -15.63 -0.25 -23.48
C ASP A 112 -14.69 0.49 -22.54
N ILE A 113 -14.75 0.18 -21.22
CA ILE A 113 -13.95 0.82 -20.19
C ILE A 113 -13.33 -0.24 -19.29
N LEU A 114 -12.01 -0.20 -19.14
CA LEU A 114 -11.27 -1.05 -18.20
C LEU A 114 -10.68 -0.22 -17.05
N HIS A 115 -11.09 -0.50 -15.83
CA HIS A 115 -10.46 0.03 -14.64
C HIS A 115 -9.42 -0.96 -14.09
N THR A 116 -8.18 -0.47 -13.91
CA THR A 116 -7.10 -1.24 -13.30
C THR A 116 -6.74 -0.62 -11.96
N ILE A 117 -6.82 -1.38 -10.87
CA ILE A 117 -6.55 -0.91 -9.52
C ILE A 117 -5.28 -1.57 -9.00
N GLY A 118 -4.23 -0.80 -8.80
CA GLY A 118 -2.95 -1.35 -8.33
C GLY A 118 -1.80 -0.36 -8.25
N GLY A 119 -0.62 -0.87 -7.91
CA GLY A 119 0.62 -0.08 -7.79
C GLY A 119 1.23 0.29 -9.14
N ASP A 120 2.49 0.74 -9.12
CA ASP A 120 3.21 1.23 -10.29
C ASP A 120 3.26 0.25 -11.45
N ASP A 121 3.62 -1.00 -11.17
CA ASP A 121 3.63 -2.06 -12.19
C ASP A 121 2.25 -2.22 -12.86
N THR A 122 1.17 -2.15 -12.07
CA THR A 122 -0.20 -2.30 -12.59
C THR A 122 -0.57 -1.15 -13.52
N ASN A 123 -0.24 0.08 -13.11
CA ASN A 123 -0.52 1.27 -13.91
C ASN A 123 0.39 1.36 -15.14
N THR A 124 1.63 0.91 -15.05
CA THR A 124 2.53 0.76 -16.21
C THR A 124 1.95 -0.23 -17.23
N MET A 125 1.41 -1.37 -16.76
CA MET A 125 0.74 -2.34 -17.64
C MET A 125 -0.54 -1.76 -18.24
N ALA A 126 -1.30 -0.98 -17.49
CA ALA A 126 -2.49 -0.29 -18.00
C ALA A 126 -2.14 0.69 -19.12
N ALA A 127 -1.07 1.48 -18.94
CA ALA A 127 -0.58 2.41 -19.96
C ALA A 127 -0.06 1.66 -21.20
N ALA A 128 0.69 0.56 -21.03
CA ALA A 128 1.16 -0.26 -22.12
C ALA A 128 -0.01 -0.87 -22.92
N LEU A 129 -1.04 -1.37 -22.24
CA LEU A 129 -2.25 -1.90 -22.86
C LEU A 129 -3.05 -0.82 -23.59
N ALA A 130 -3.21 0.36 -22.99
CA ALA A 130 -3.89 1.50 -23.62
C ALA A 130 -3.20 1.90 -24.94
N LYS A 131 -1.86 2.04 -24.91
CA LYS A 131 -1.06 2.35 -26.12
C LYS A 131 -1.15 1.25 -27.18
N HIS A 132 -1.18 -0.01 -26.75
CA HIS A 132 -1.31 -1.14 -27.66
C HIS A 132 -2.69 -1.15 -28.35
N LEU A 133 -3.76 -0.87 -27.61
CA LEU A 133 -5.11 -0.76 -28.14
C LEU A 133 -5.23 0.41 -29.14
N GLU A 134 -4.70 1.58 -28.79
CA GLU A 134 -4.66 2.75 -29.67
C GLU A 134 -3.94 2.44 -30.99
N ASN A 135 -2.74 1.83 -30.93
CA ASN A 135 -1.97 1.43 -32.09
C ASN A 135 -2.70 0.39 -32.96
N SER A 136 -3.60 -0.38 -32.38
CA SER A 136 -4.44 -1.38 -33.05
C SER A 136 -5.76 -0.82 -33.59
N GLY A 137 -5.97 0.52 -33.46
CA GLY A 137 -7.20 1.20 -33.89
C GLY A 137 -8.44 0.84 -33.07
N LYS A 138 -8.26 0.39 -31.82
CA LYS A 138 -9.36 -0.01 -30.94
C LYS A 138 -9.74 1.12 -29.99
N SER A 139 -11.04 1.44 -29.93
CA SER A 139 -11.59 2.49 -29.08
C SER A 139 -12.03 1.92 -27.74
N LEU A 140 -11.07 1.67 -26.84
CA LEU A 140 -11.32 1.22 -25.47
C LEU A 140 -10.59 2.15 -24.49
N THR A 141 -11.30 2.61 -23.47
CA THR A 141 -10.71 3.47 -22.42
C THR A 141 -10.12 2.64 -21.29
N VAL A 142 -8.83 2.84 -21.01
CA VAL A 142 -8.17 2.23 -19.84
C VAL A 142 -7.93 3.29 -18.79
N VAL A 143 -8.44 3.06 -17.57
CA VAL A 143 -8.30 3.98 -16.44
C VAL A 143 -7.51 3.29 -15.32
N GLY A 144 -6.32 3.80 -15.03
CA GLY A 144 -5.50 3.35 -13.92
C GLY A 144 -5.86 4.07 -12.62
N LEU A 145 -6.11 3.30 -11.56
CA LEU A 145 -6.31 3.82 -10.20
C LEU A 145 -5.09 3.45 -9.35
N PRO A 146 -4.23 4.41 -9.03
CA PRO A 146 -3.03 4.16 -8.25
C PRO A 146 -3.37 3.71 -6.82
N LYS A 147 -2.85 2.54 -6.45
CA LYS A 147 -2.98 1.95 -5.13
C LYS A 147 -1.58 1.66 -4.59
N THR A 148 -1.08 2.54 -3.75
CA THR A 148 0.16 2.37 -3.00
C THR A 148 0.03 3.06 -1.63
N VAL A 149 0.65 2.49 -0.62
CA VAL A 149 0.70 3.11 0.72
C VAL A 149 1.77 4.21 0.80
N ASP A 150 2.71 4.21 -0.14
CA ASP A 150 3.82 5.18 -0.19
C ASP A 150 3.37 6.57 -0.64
N ASN A 151 2.23 6.66 -1.34
CA ASN A 151 1.66 7.93 -1.84
C ASN A 151 2.62 8.74 -2.72
N ASP A 152 3.41 8.06 -3.53
CA ASP A 152 4.53 8.60 -4.30
C ASP A 152 4.28 8.72 -5.81
N VAL A 153 3.04 8.55 -6.26
CA VAL A 153 2.66 8.61 -7.68
C VAL A 153 2.36 10.05 -8.10
N ILE A 154 3.24 10.66 -8.89
CA ILE A 154 3.07 12.03 -9.40
C ILE A 154 2.24 12.01 -10.70
N PRO A 155 1.26 12.90 -10.89
CA PRO A 155 0.84 14.04 -10.07
C PRO A 155 -0.33 13.76 -9.10
N VAL A 156 -0.58 12.51 -8.76
CA VAL A 156 -1.69 12.11 -7.91
C VAL A 156 -1.45 12.59 -6.48
N LYS A 157 -2.40 13.37 -5.94
CA LYS A 157 -2.29 13.92 -4.58
C LYS A 157 -2.48 12.86 -3.50
N GLN A 158 -3.30 11.83 -3.81
CA GLN A 158 -3.63 10.78 -2.87
C GLN A 158 -3.83 9.46 -3.61
N THR A 159 -3.02 8.49 -3.26
CA THR A 159 -3.17 7.11 -3.75
C THR A 159 -4.11 6.32 -2.84
N LEU A 160 -4.76 5.31 -3.41
CA LEU A 160 -5.66 4.44 -2.67
C LEU A 160 -4.91 3.67 -1.59
N GLY A 161 -5.39 3.76 -0.35
CA GLY A 161 -4.86 3.04 0.80
C GLY A 161 -3.84 3.80 1.65
N ALA A 162 -3.23 4.89 1.16
CA ALA A 162 -2.20 5.63 1.87
C ALA A 162 -2.71 6.21 3.21
N TRP A 163 -3.84 6.92 3.20
CA TRP A 163 -4.43 7.47 4.42
C TRP A 163 -4.89 6.40 5.41
N THR A 164 -5.50 5.33 4.91
CA THR A 164 -5.91 4.20 5.76
C THR A 164 -4.70 3.58 6.45
N ALA A 165 -3.59 3.41 5.72
CA ALA A 165 -2.35 2.88 6.29
C ALA A 165 -1.77 3.80 7.37
N ALA A 166 -1.74 5.12 7.14
CA ALA A 166 -1.26 6.08 8.11
C ALA A 166 -2.12 6.10 9.39
N GLU A 167 -3.44 6.08 9.25
CA GLU A 167 -4.38 6.03 10.38
C GLU A 167 -4.25 4.74 11.19
N GLN A 168 -4.21 3.57 10.52
CA GLN A 168 -4.07 2.29 11.20
C GLN A 168 -2.69 2.14 11.85
N GLY A 169 -1.63 2.62 11.22
CA GLY A 169 -0.30 2.68 11.81
C GLY A 169 -0.27 3.54 13.09
N ALA A 170 -0.93 4.68 13.08
CA ALA A 170 -1.05 5.54 14.25
C ALA A 170 -1.81 4.87 15.41
N ARG A 171 -2.91 4.19 15.12
CA ARG A 171 -3.69 3.42 16.10
C ARG A 171 -2.90 2.25 16.67
N PHE A 172 -2.13 1.56 15.82
CA PHE A 172 -1.26 0.48 16.26
C PHE A 172 -0.19 1.01 17.21
N PHE A 173 0.47 2.12 16.85
CA PHE A 173 1.48 2.73 17.71
C PHE A 173 0.89 3.22 19.05
N GLN A 174 -0.34 3.72 19.05
CA GLN A 174 -1.04 4.13 20.29
C GLN A 174 -1.13 2.99 21.31
N ASN A 175 -1.24 1.74 20.86
CA ASN A 175 -1.23 0.59 21.76
C ASN A 175 0.19 0.24 22.21
N VAL A 176 1.17 0.30 21.31
CA VAL A 176 2.56 -0.06 21.60
C VAL A 176 3.21 0.94 22.58
N VAL A 177 2.94 2.23 22.43
CA VAL A 177 3.54 3.30 23.25
C VAL A 177 3.17 3.21 24.74
N ASN A 178 2.10 2.49 25.08
CA ASN A 178 1.70 2.30 26.47
C ASN A 178 2.75 1.51 27.28
N GLU A 179 3.68 0.81 26.64
CA GLU A 179 4.83 0.17 27.27
C GLU A 179 5.80 1.19 27.92
N ASN A 180 5.73 2.48 27.56
CA ASN A 180 6.60 3.53 28.10
C ASN A 180 6.56 3.70 29.63
N THR A 181 5.53 3.18 30.30
CA THR A 181 5.42 3.21 31.76
C THR A 181 5.77 1.91 32.44
N THR A 182 6.03 0.84 31.65
CA THR A 182 6.27 -0.52 32.18
C THR A 182 7.66 -0.66 32.79
N SER A 183 8.67 -0.01 32.19
CA SER A 183 10.03 0.00 32.73
C SER A 183 10.73 1.32 32.44
N ARG A 184 11.92 1.50 33.03
CA ARG A 184 12.73 2.69 32.83
C ARG A 184 13.48 2.64 31.50
N ARG A 185 13.73 3.82 30.93
CA ARG A 185 14.56 4.02 29.73
C ARG A 185 14.07 3.19 28.53
N GLN A 186 12.78 3.32 28.25
CA GLN A 186 12.14 2.64 27.11
C GLN A 186 12.50 3.31 25.79
N LEU A 187 13.00 2.52 24.83
CA LEU A 187 13.20 2.92 23.46
C LEU A 187 12.21 2.15 22.58
N ILE A 188 11.30 2.87 21.95
CA ILE A 188 10.33 2.31 21.00
C ILE A 188 10.66 2.82 19.60
N ILE A 189 10.98 1.92 18.68
CA ILE A 189 11.19 2.21 17.26
C ILE A 189 10.03 1.58 16.50
N HIS A 190 9.19 2.43 15.93
CA HIS A 190 8.08 2.05 15.07
C HIS A 190 8.52 2.11 13.63
N GLU A 191 8.87 0.96 13.06
CA GLU A 191 9.23 0.84 11.67
C GLU A 191 7.97 0.90 10.79
N VAL A 192 8.02 1.73 9.76
CA VAL A 192 6.93 1.96 8.81
C VAL A 192 7.44 1.69 7.39
N MET A 193 6.62 1.09 6.56
CA MET A 193 6.92 0.87 5.14
C MET A 193 7.28 2.19 4.44
N GLY A 194 8.14 2.10 3.44
CA GLY A 194 8.58 3.25 2.66
C GLY A 194 10.09 3.21 2.40
N ARG A 195 10.50 2.42 1.39
CA ARG A 195 11.92 2.26 1.04
C ARG A 195 12.53 3.52 0.45
N HIS A 196 11.77 4.22 -0.40
CA HIS A 196 12.22 5.38 -1.16
C HIS A 196 11.38 6.64 -0.88
N CYS A 197 10.30 6.51 -0.12
CA CYS A 197 9.39 7.59 0.22
C CYS A 197 8.99 7.52 1.70
N GLY A 198 9.24 8.59 2.42
CA GLY A 198 8.94 8.74 3.84
C GLY A 198 7.52 9.24 4.14
N TRP A 199 6.67 9.40 3.11
CA TRP A 199 5.34 9.97 3.28
C TRP A 199 4.50 9.21 4.31
N LEU A 200 4.48 7.86 4.21
CA LEU A 200 3.69 7.03 5.13
C LEU A 200 4.18 7.16 6.57
N THR A 201 5.50 7.18 6.78
CA THR A 201 6.11 7.33 8.11
C THR A 201 5.75 8.68 8.72
N ALA A 202 5.92 9.76 7.95
CA ALA A 202 5.57 11.12 8.40
C ALA A 202 4.05 11.25 8.63
N GLY A 203 3.24 10.69 7.72
CA GLY A 203 1.79 10.66 7.83
C GLY A 203 1.32 9.91 9.08
N THR A 204 1.88 8.74 9.35
CA THR A 204 1.57 7.94 10.55
C THR A 204 1.93 8.70 11.84
N ALA A 205 3.09 9.33 11.89
CA ALA A 205 3.51 10.14 13.02
C ALA A 205 2.58 11.36 13.23
N LEU A 206 2.15 12.00 12.15
CA LEU A 206 1.21 13.12 12.19
C LEU A 206 -0.18 12.69 12.69
N GLU A 207 -0.71 11.59 12.16
CA GLU A 207 -2.01 11.04 12.61
C GLU A 207 -1.94 10.62 14.09
N TYR A 208 -0.82 10.02 14.51
CA TYR A 208 -0.61 9.69 15.92
C TYR A 208 -0.61 10.96 16.82
N ARG A 209 0.07 12.04 16.42
CA ARG A 209 0.03 13.31 17.15
C ARG A 209 -1.38 13.92 17.25
N LYS A 210 -2.22 13.73 16.23
CA LYS A 210 -3.63 14.13 16.30
C LYS A 210 -4.41 13.33 17.36
N LEU A 211 -4.12 12.03 17.49
CA LEU A 211 -4.70 11.19 18.54
C LEU A 211 -4.24 11.66 19.93
N LEU A 212 -2.95 11.93 20.09
CA LEU A 212 -2.41 12.46 21.37
C LEU A 212 -3.07 13.77 21.79
N GLY A 213 -3.42 14.63 20.85
CA GLY A 213 -4.08 15.91 21.14
C GLY A 213 -5.49 15.77 21.73
N LYS A 214 -6.08 14.57 21.67
CA LYS A 214 -7.41 14.26 22.23
C LYS A 214 -7.34 13.62 23.61
N ASN A 215 -6.15 13.25 24.09
CA ASN A 215 -5.96 12.59 25.37
C ASN A 215 -5.81 13.61 26.49
N GLU A 216 -6.32 13.24 27.67
CA GLU A 216 -6.02 13.90 28.93
C GLU A 216 -4.80 13.24 29.57
N TYR A 217 -4.04 14.01 30.35
CA TYR A 217 -2.78 13.58 30.97
C TYR A 217 -2.78 13.88 32.46
N LEU A 218 -2.06 13.06 33.21
CA LEU A 218 -1.82 13.21 34.65
C LEU A 218 -0.32 13.28 34.92
N PRO A 219 0.32 14.45 34.71
CA PRO A 219 1.78 14.57 34.78
C PRO A 219 2.38 14.28 36.17
N GLU A 220 1.57 14.36 37.21
CA GLU A 220 1.94 14.00 38.61
C GLU A 220 2.21 12.47 38.73
N LEU A 221 1.62 11.70 37.84
CA LEU A 221 1.94 10.30 37.60
C LEU A 221 2.88 10.21 36.42
N PHE A 222 3.27 9.03 35.98
CA PHE A 222 4.09 8.88 34.77
C PHE A 222 3.30 9.05 33.46
N VAL A 223 2.10 9.64 33.51
CA VAL A 223 1.20 9.84 32.37
C VAL A 223 1.31 11.29 31.91
N SER A 224 2.39 11.60 31.20
CA SER A 224 2.63 12.95 30.66
C SER A 224 2.67 12.92 29.12
N LYS A 225 2.22 14.01 28.49
CA LYS A 225 2.25 14.12 27.01
C LYS A 225 3.64 13.89 26.44
N LYS A 226 4.69 14.37 27.12
CA LYS A 226 6.07 14.23 26.68
C LYS A 226 6.50 12.76 26.53
N ARG A 227 6.03 11.87 27.40
CA ARG A 227 6.36 10.44 27.33
C ARG A 227 5.68 9.74 26.15
N TRP A 228 4.51 10.21 25.74
CA TRP A 228 3.76 9.64 24.60
C TRP A 228 4.05 10.32 23.27
N ASP A 229 4.75 11.47 23.25
CA ASP A 229 5.01 12.21 22.01
C ASP A 229 6.01 11.47 21.11
N VAL A 230 6.04 11.89 19.83
CA VAL A 230 7.01 11.44 18.82
C VAL A 230 8.28 12.26 18.98
N HIS A 231 9.38 11.60 19.34
CA HIS A 231 10.66 12.24 19.59
C HIS A 231 11.54 12.34 18.34
N ALA A 232 11.35 11.43 17.37
CA ALA A 232 12.02 11.49 16.08
C ALA A 232 11.18 10.85 14.98
N VAL A 233 11.34 11.37 13.75
CA VAL A 233 10.81 10.79 12.51
C VAL A 233 11.94 10.76 11.49
N TYR A 234 12.36 9.56 11.08
CA TYR A 234 13.42 9.37 10.12
C TYR A 234 12.86 8.87 8.80
N ILE A 235 13.16 9.57 7.73
CA ILE A 235 12.67 9.30 6.37
C ILE A 235 13.84 9.18 5.39
N PRO A 236 13.69 8.41 4.30
CA PRO A 236 14.78 8.15 3.36
C PRO A 236 15.27 9.40 2.61
N GLU A 237 14.40 10.41 2.48
CA GLU A 237 14.74 11.67 1.79
C GLU A 237 15.68 12.59 2.58
N LYS A 238 15.98 12.26 3.84
CA LYS A 238 16.83 13.07 4.71
C LYS A 238 17.98 12.26 5.28
N ASN A 239 19.19 12.81 5.16
CA ASN A 239 20.35 12.27 5.83
C ASN A 239 20.25 12.45 7.35
N ILE A 240 20.67 11.43 8.09
CA ILE A 240 20.66 11.43 9.55
C ILE A 240 22.08 11.64 10.05
N ASP A 241 22.32 12.72 10.79
CA ASP A 241 23.56 12.87 11.56
C ASP A 241 23.44 12.11 12.89
N PHE A 242 23.91 10.87 12.88
CA PHE A 242 23.78 9.96 14.03
C PHE A 242 24.52 10.45 15.28
N LYS A 243 25.59 11.24 15.13
CA LYS A 243 26.32 11.75 16.30
C LYS A 243 25.47 12.77 17.04
N SER A 244 24.93 13.76 16.34
CA SER A 244 24.08 14.78 16.96
C SER A 244 22.77 14.17 17.42
N GLU A 245 22.13 13.28 16.63
CA GLU A 245 20.88 12.62 16.99
C GLU A 245 21.03 11.71 18.22
N SER A 246 22.13 10.97 18.35
CA SER A 246 22.36 10.11 19.52
C SER A 246 22.49 10.92 20.81
N VAL A 247 23.09 12.11 20.76
CA VAL A 247 23.18 13.02 21.91
C VAL A 247 21.79 13.55 22.24
N ARG A 248 21.07 14.08 21.26
CA ARG A 248 19.71 14.62 21.44
C ARG A 248 18.73 13.58 21.99
N LEU A 249 18.73 12.36 21.45
CA LEU A 249 17.85 11.28 21.91
C LEU A 249 18.23 10.80 23.31
N ARG A 250 19.50 10.85 23.66
CA ARG A 250 19.95 10.55 25.04
C ARG A 250 19.45 11.59 26.04
N GLU A 251 19.52 12.86 25.70
CA GLU A 251 18.97 13.94 26.52
C GLU A 251 17.45 13.76 26.73
N ILE A 252 16.71 13.44 25.65
CA ILE A 252 15.27 13.14 25.75
C ILE A 252 15.02 11.92 26.63
N MET A 253 15.83 10.87 26.49
CA MET A 253 15.73 9.67 27.33
C MET A 253 16.01 9.98 28.79
N ASP A 254 16.96 10.85 29.09
CA ASP A 254 17.28 11.24 30.47
C ASP A 254 16.19 12.14 31.07
N GLU A 255 15.54 12.98 30.25
CA GLU A 255 14.44 13.86 30.69
C GLU A 255 13.11 13.12 30.87
N ASN A 256 12.75 12.25 29.90
CA ASN A 256 11.42 11.66 29.81
C ASN A 256 11.38 10.16 30.17
N ASP A 257 12.53 9.54 30.39
CA ASP A 257 12.70 8.11 30.68
C ASP A 257 12.21 7.20 29.52
N CYS A 258 11.98 7.79 28.32
CA CYS A 258 11.58 7.09 27.12
C CYS A 258 11.93 7.88 25.83
N VAL A 259 12.05 7.16 24.72
CA VAL A 259 12.18 7.72 23.36
C VAL A 259 11.30 6.94 22.40
N ASN A 260 10.47 7.66 21.64
CA ASN A 260 9.59 7.10 20.61
C ASN A 260 10.04 7.60 19.24
N ILE A 261 10.36 6.67 18.35
CA ILE A 261 10.90 6.95 17.01
C ILE A 261 9.97 6.33 15.96
N PHE A 262 9.62 7.09 14.94
CA PHE A 262 9.06 6.57 13.70
C PHE A 262 10.18 6.47 12.67
N LEU A 263 10.39 5.29 12.14
CA LEU A 263 11.49 4.98 11.21
C LEU A 263 10.92 4.45 9.91
N SER A 264 11.24 5.10 8.80
CA SER A 264 10.93 4.55 7.48
C SER A 264 11.89 3.40 7.16
N GLU A 265 11.37 2.33 6.56
CA GLU A 265 12.14 1.14 6.11
C GLU A 265 13.43 1.51 5.36
N GLY A 266 13.42 2.58 4.57
CA GLY A 266 14.56 3.03 3.78
C GLY A 266 15.43 4.10 4.44
N ALA A 267 15.08 4.57 5.64
CA ALA A 267 15.86 5.61 6.29
C ALA A 267 17.17 5.05 6.87
N GLY A 268 18.28 5.74 6.64
CA GLY A 268 19.59 5.33 7.15
C GLY A 268 20.19 4.11 6.46
N MET A 269 19.74 3.75 5.27
CA MET A 269 20.27 2.61 4.48
C MET A 269 21.78 2.74 4.22
N ASP A 270 22.31 3.96 4.12
CA ASP A 270 23.75 4.20 3.97
C ASP A 270 24.57 3.64 5.15
N LEU A 271 23.96 3.51 6.32
CA LEU A 271 24.59 2.88 7.48
C LEU A 271 24.62 1.37 7.41
N SER A 272 23.64 0.74 6.79
CA SER A 272 23.63 -0.71 6.66
C SER A 272 24.78 -1.21 5.81
N LEU A 273 25.25 -0.40 4.85
CA LEU A 273 26.44 -0.68 4.05
C LEU A 273 27.74 -0.62 4.89
N ILE A 274 27.78 0.23 5.92
CA ILE A 274 28.93 0.30 6.85
C ILE A 274 28.91 -0.91 7.81
N HIS A 275 27.72 -1.39 8.20
CA HIS A 275 27.58 -2.55 9.08
C HIS A 275 27.75 -3.90 8.40
N ILE A 276 27.65 -4.00 7.07
CA ILE A 276 27.96 -5.20 6.30
C ILE A 276 29.45 -5.57 6.41
N SER A 277 30.31 -4.60 6.70
CA SER A 277 31.75 -4.84 6.92
C SER A 277 32.09 -5.37 8.33
N GLU A 278 31.15 -5.37 9.28
CA GLU A 278 31.34 -5.92 10.64
C GLU A 278 30.24 -6.94 11.01
N PRO A 279 30.33 -8.18 10.51
CA PRO A 279 29.27 -9.19 10.67
C PRO A 279 28.97 -9.60 12.11
N THR A 280 29.89 -9.37 13.05
CA THR A 280 29.72 -9.74 14.45
C THR A 280 28.75 -8.83 15.22
N ARG A 281 28.63 -7.55 14.85
CA ARG A 281 27.67 -6.60 15.48
C ARG A 281 26.27 -6.71 14.87
N GLN A 282 26.19 -7.11 13.63
CA GLN A 282 24.91 -7.28 12.93
C GLN A 282 24.11 -8.46 13.51
N ALA A 283 24.75 -9.50 14.03
CA ALA A 283 24.09 -10.61 14.69
C ALA A 283 23.35 -10.17 15.98
N GLU A 284 23.94 -9.29 16.77
CA GLU A 284 23.31 -8.80 18.01
C GLU A 284 22.11 -7.89 17.75
N ILE A 285 22.17 -7.03 16.73
CA ILE A 285 21.03 -6.15 16.35
C ILE A 285 19.92 -6.96 15.69
N SER A 286 20.26 -7.94 14.85
CA SER A 286 19.27 -8.83 14.23
C SER A 286 18.54 -9.69 15.27
N TYR A 287 19.19 -10.11 16.35
CA TYR A 287 18.53 -10.85 17.43
C TYR A 287 17.59 -9.99 18.26
N ALA A 288 17.85 -8.72 18.43
CA ALA A 288 16.95 -7.79 19.12
C ALA A 288 15.65 -7.51 18.31
N VAL A 289 15.75 -7.51 16.97
CA VAL A 289 14.60 -7.31 16.07
C VAL A 289 13.90 -8.65 15.73
N VAL A 290 14.62 -9.77 15.67
CA VAL A 290 14.10 -11.09 15.32
C VAL A 290 13.64 -11.90 16.56
N GLY A 291 13.96 -11.47 17.76
CA GLY A 291 13.47 -12.06 19.02
C GLY A 291 11.94 -12.12 19.15
N LEU A 292 11.20 -11.42 18.29
CA LEU A 292 9.74 -11.48 18.18
C LEU A 292 9.23 -12.54 17.19
N LYS A 293 10.09 -13.34 16.56
CA LYS A 293 9.67 -14.31 15.53
C LYS A 293 9.74 -15.78 15.91
N LYS A 294 9.97 -16.15 17.19
CA LYS A 294 9.79 -17.56 17.62
C LYS A 294 9.52 -17.66 19.11
N LYS A 295 8.26 -17.70 19.49
CA LYS A 295 7.72 -18.68 20.43
C LYS A 295 6.23 -18.86 20.16
#